data_b741bd445ec05ed139e8d13c351b7366
#
_entry.id   b741bd445ec05ed139e8d13c351b7366
#
_cell.length_a   1.000
_cell.length_b   1.000
_cell.length_c   1.000
_cell.angle_alpha   90.00
_cell.angle_beta   90.00
_cell.angle_gamma   90.00
#
_symmetry.space_group_name_H-M   'P 1'
#
loop_
_entity.id
_entity.type
_entity.pdbx_description
1 polymer ?
#
loop_
_entity_poly.entity_id
_entity_poly.type
_entity_poly.pdbx_seq_one_letter_code
_entity_poly.pdbx_strand_id
1 'polypeptide(L)'
;GQEEVARTAHSLAGMEPGLDSERPAGPWMALRASAYELPFSDESFDCVILSEVLEHLHEDRRALAEIGRVLKPGGPLALSVPREGPEAVCWALSHEYRNSPGGHVRIYRRRKLERMINESGYEVFASHFAHALHTPFWWLKCLVGPSREGFIPVELYHKLLVWDLMKRPWITRLAEDLLN
;
A
#
# COMPACT_ATOMS: atom_id res chain seq x y z
N GLY A 1 16.45 4.07 -4.22
CA GLY A 1 17.91 4.10 -3.94
C GLY A 1 18.23 4.78 -2.60
N GLN A 2 19.47 5.10 -2.35
CA GLN A 2 19.87 5.83 -1.12
C GLN A 2 19.18 7.19 -0.99
N GLU A 3 18.93 7.88 -2.10
CA GLU A 3 18.19 9.16 -2.12
C GLU A 3 16.74 9.02 -1.69
N GLU A 4 16.09 7.90 -2.00
CA GLU A 4 14.70 7.63 -1.55
C GLU A 4 14.65 7.41 -0.05
N VAL A 5 15.60 6.67 0.51
CA VAL A 5 15.69 6.48 1.96
C VAL A 5 15.92 7.82 2.66
N ALA A 6 16.84 8.65 2.11
CA ALA A 6 17.11 9.98 2.66
C ALA A 6 15.87 10.91 2.58
N ARG A 7 15.14 10.89 1.47
CA ARG A 7 13.87 11.66 1.32
C ARG A 7 12.81 11.18 2.30
N THR A 8 12.63 9.86 2.44
CA THR A 8 11.68 9.28 3.40
C THR A 8 12.05 9.68 4.84
N ALA A 9 13.33 9.56 5.20
CA ALA A 9 13.83 9.96 6.51
C ALA A 9 13.59 11.45 6.77
N HIS A 10 13.86 12.32 5.78
CA HIS A 10 13.60 13.76 5.88
C HIS A 10 12.10 14.07 6.05
N SER A 11 11.23 13.39 5.29
CA SER A 11 9.78 13.55 5.41
C SER A 11 9.26 13.11 6.77
N LEU A 12 9.75 11.98 7.30
CA LEU A 12 9.37 11.49 8.62
C LEU A 12 9.84 12.43 9.74
N ALA A 13 11.04 13.01 9.62
CA ALA A 13 11.57 13.97 10.58
C ALA A 13 10.77 15.28 10.65
N GLY A 14 10.10 15.66 9.56
CA GLY A 14 9.23 16.84 9.50
C GLY A 14 7.77 16.58 9.85
N MET A 15 7.38 15.34 10.13
CA MET A 15 6.01 15.02 10.55
C MET A 15 5.85 15.35 12.04
N GLU A 16 5.06 16.39 12.33
CA GLU A 16 4.55 16.63 13.69
C GLU A 16 3.72 15.42 14.14
N PRO A 17 3.83 14.98 15.41
CA PRO A 17 2.93 13.97 15.95
C PRO A 17 1.49 14.46 15.77
N GLY A 18 0.64 13.63 15.19
CA GLY A 18 -0.77 13.96 14.92
C GLY A 18 -1.46 14.46 16.17
N LEU A 19 -2.37 15.42 16.02
CA LEU A 19 -3.07 16.17 17.05
C LEU A 19 -3.75 15.33 18.16
N ASP A 20 -3.87 14.01 17.99
CA ASP A 20 -4.52 13.09 18.93
C ASP A 20 -3.55 12.12 19.64
N SER A 21 -2.24 12.24 19.45
CA SER A 21 -1.30 11.34 20.13
C SER A 21 -0.71 12.03 21.36
N GLU A 22 -1.25 11.74 22.52
CA GLU A 22 -0.63 12.04 23.83
C GLU A 22 0.71 11.29 24.04
N ARG A 23 1.11 10.44 23.08
CA ARG A 23 2.37 9.70 23.14
C ARG A 23 3.40 10.38 22.25
N PRO A 24 4.60 10.69 22.79
CA PRO A 24 5.70 11.15 21.96
C PRO A 24 5.98 10.09 20.88
N ALA A 25 6.23 10.53 19.65
CA ALA A 25 6.67 9.64 18.59
C ALA A 25 7.92 8.88 19.09
N GLY A 26 7.83 7.54 19.08
CA GLY A 26 8.97 6.70 19.40
C GLY A 26 10.12 6.90 18.39
N PRO A 27 11.31 6.40 18.67
CA PRO A 27 12.41 6.45 17.70
C PRO A 27 12.01 5.70 16.44
N TRP A 28 12.23 6.32 15.29
CA TRP A 28 11.99 5.72 13.97
C TRP A 28 13.30 5.62 13.18
N MET A 29 13.34 4.69 12.24
CA MET A 29 14.46 4.49 11.33
C MET A 29 13.94 4.16 9.94
N ALA A 30 14.54 4.76 8.91
CA ALA A 30 14.32 4.38 7.53
C ALA A 30 15.52 3.58 7.03
N LEU A 31 15.27 2.41 6.46
CA LEU A 31 16.34 1.59 5.88
C LEU A 31 15.89 0.98 4.54
N ARG A 32 16.85 0.62 3.72
CA ARG A 32 16.63 -0.12 2.48
C ARG A 32 16.98 -1.58 2.70
N ALA A 33 15.99 -2.45 2.47
CA ALA A 33 16.17 -3.89 2.60
C ALA A 33 15.42 -4.65 1.50
N SER A 34 15.73 -5.94 1.35
CA SER A 34 14.95 -6.87 0.56
C SER A 34 13.77 -7.39 1.39
N ALA A 35 12.57 -7.46 0.81
CA ALA A 35 11.43 -8.10 1.47
C ALA A 35 11.61 -9.63 1.64
N TYR A 36 12.62 -10.20 0.99
CA TYR A 36 12.96 -11.62 1.06
C TYR A 36 14.04 -11.95 2.10
N GLU A 37 14.68 -10.89 2.65
CA GLU A 37 15.77 -11.00 3.61
C GLU A 37 15.88 -9.69 4.39
N LEU A 38 15.12 -9.59 5.47
CA LEU A 38 15.05 -8.41 6.32
C LEU A 38 16.20 -8.43 7.34
N PRO A 39 16.90 -7.32 7.55
CA PRO A 39 18.06 -7.26 8.44
C PRO A 39 17.65 -7.15 9.93
N PHE A 40 16.75 -8.00 10.35
CA PHE A 40 16.21 -8.06 11.72
C PHE A 40 16.26 -9.49 12.23
N SER A 41 16.40 -9.65 13.54
CA SER A 41 16.31 -10.96 14.20
C SER A 41 14.87 -11.49 14.14
N ASP A 42 14.72 -12.80 14.38
CA ASP A 42 13.41 -13.41 14.54
C ASP A 42 12.63 -12.72 15.64
N GLU A 43 11.31 -12.65 15.49
CA GLU A 43 10.39 -12.15 16.51
C GLU A 43 10.71 -10.71 17.00
N SER A 44 11.23 -9.84 16.10
CA SER A 44 11.65 -8.48 16.44
C SER A 44 10.51 -7.49 16.53
N PHE A 45 9.37 -7.75 15.87
CA PHE A 45 8.27 -6.80 15.74
C PHE A 45 6.98 -7.30 16.37
N ASP A 46 6.29 -6.41 17.09
CA ASP A 46 4.95 -6.68 17.63
C ASP A 46 3.86 -6.59 16.57
N CYS A 47 4.10 -5.82 15.47
CA CYS A 47 3.19 -5.64 14.35
C CYS A 47 3.98 -5.35 13.08
N VAL A 48 3.51 -5.82 11.93
CA VAL A 48 4.07 -5.48 10.62
C VAL A 48 2.96 -4.93 9.73
N ILE A 49 3.28 -3.87 8.96
CA ILE A 49 2.40 -3.31 7.93
C ILE A 49 3.06 -3.52 6.57
N LEU A 50 2.38 -4.24 5.68
CA LEU A 50 2.79 -4.49 4.29
C LEU A 50 1.76 -3.84 3.36
N SER A 51 1.95 -2.56 3.08
CA SER A 51 1.00 -1.77 2.29
C SER A 51 1.48 -1.60 0.86
N GLU A 52 0.70 -2.10 -0.12
CA GLU A 52 0.96 -1.96 -1.56
C GLU A 52 2.39 -2.41 -1.95
N VAL A 53 2.79 -3.59 -1.50
CA VAL A 53 4.13 -4.16 -1.74
C VAL A 53 4.04 -5.54 -2.38
N LEU A 54 3.09 -6.37 -1.93
CA LEU A 54 3.05 -7.79 -2.29
C LEU A 54 2.83 -8.01 -3.79
N GLU A 55 2.09 -7.12 -4.46
CA GLU A 55 1.83 -7.14 -5.91
C GLU A 55 3.07 -6.89 -6.76
N HIS A 56 4.12 -6.30 -6.19
CA HIS A 56 5.40 -6.07 -6.85
C HIS A 56 6.40 -7.22 -6.69
N LEU A 57 6.13 -8.15 -5.78
CA LEU A 57 7.06 -9.23 -5.42
C LEU A 57 6.81 -10.48 -6.26
N HIS A 58 7.85 -11.01 -6.92
CA HIS A 58 7.75 -12.25 -7.70
C HIS A 58 7.52 -13.47 -6.80
N GLU A 59 8.17 -13.53 -5.65
CA GLU A 59 8.13 -14.63 -4.66
C GLU A 59 7.33 -14.20 -3.42
N ASP A 60 6.02 -13.94 -3.59
CA ASP A 60 5.14 -13.43 -2.54
C ASP A 60 5.10 -14.30 -1.27
N ARG A 61 5.10 -15.64 -1.42
CA ARG A 61 5.13 -16.57 -0.29
C ARG A 61 6.43 -16.51 0.50
N ARG A 62 7.57 -16.28 -0.18
CA ARG A 62 8.86 -16.09 0.47
C ARG A 62 8.89 -14.82 1.30
N ALA A 63 8.33 -13.73 0.76
CA ALA A 63 8.19 -12.48 1.52
C ALA A 63 7.28 -12.65 2.74
N LEU A 64 6.15 -13.36 2.61
CA LEU A 64 5.27 -13.64 3.74
C LEU A 64 5.97 -14.51 4.80
N ALA A 65 6.77 -15.50 4.39
CA ALA A 65 7.56 -16.30 5.32
C ALA A 65 8.61 -15.46 6.07
N GLU A 66 9.27 -14.54 5.37
CA GLU A 66 10.25 -13.64 5.98
C GLU A 66 9.60 -12.64 6.95
N ILE A 67 8.41 -12.13 6.60
CA ILE A 67 7.61 -11.31 7.52
C ILE A 67 7.22 -12.12 8.76
N GLY A 68 6.82 -13.39 8.58
CA GLY A 68 6.49 -14.28 9.69
C GLY A 68 7.68 -14.55 10.61
N ARG A 69 8.90 -14.60 10.07
CA ARG A 69 10.12 -14.76 10.86
C ARG A 69 10.37 -13.58 11.79
N VAL A 70 10.20 -12.36 11.28
CA VAL A 70 10.48 -11.14 12.07
C VAL A 70 9.32 -10.71 12.95
N LEU A 71 8.10 -11.18 12.70
CA LEU A 71 6.91 -10.90 13.49
C LEU A 71 6.85 -11.84 14.70
N LYS A 72 6.57 -11.30 15.87
CA LYS A 72 6.36 -12.11 17.08
C LYS A 72 5.16 -13.05 16.92
N PRO A 73 5.18 -14.24 17.52
CA PRO A 73 4.03 -15.14 17.53
C PRO A 73 2.75 -14.43 18.00
N GLY A 74 1.68 -14.54 17.20
CA GLY A 74 0.41 -13.85 17.48
C GLY A 74 0.38 -12.34 17.18
N GLY A 75 1.48 -11.77 16.70
CA GLY A 75 1.54 -10.38 16.25
C GLY A 75 0.70 -10.17 14.98
N PRO A 76 -0.02 -9.04 14.85
CA PRO A 76 -0.82 -8.75 13.66
C PRO A 76 0.03 -8.34 12.45
N LEU A 77 -0.35 -8.85 11.27
CA LEU A 77 0.09 -8.37 9.97
C LEU A 77 -1.06 -7.59 9.32
N ALA A 78 -0.88 -6.30 9.07
CA ALA A 78 -1.77 -5.52 8.22
C ALA A 78 -1.24 -5.52 6.77
N LEU A 79 -2.06 -6.02 5.84
CA LEU A 79 -1.66 -6.17 4.43
C LEU A 79 -2.68 -5.48 3.53
N SER A 80 -2.20 -4.67 2.57
CA SER A 80 -3.03 -4.14 1.49
C SER A 80 -2.44 -4.46 0.13
N VAL A 81 -3.33 -4.63 -0.86
CA VAL A 81 -3.01 -4.79 -2.27
C VAL A 81 -4.09 -4.11 -3.11
N PRO A 82 -3.81 -3.69 -4.35
CA PRO A 82 -4.81 -3.15 -5.25
C PRO A 82 -5.97 -4.13 -5.49
N ARG A 83 -7.18 -3.60 -5.54
CA ARG A 83 -8.39 -4.38 -5.82
C ARG A 83 -8.40 -4.88 -7.26
N GLU A 84 -8.79 -6.17 -7.46
CA GLU A 84 -8.77 -6.85 -8.78
C GLU A 84 -9.46 -6.05 -9.89
N GLY A 85 -10.70 -5.62 -9.68
CA GLY A 85 -11.50 -4.95 -10.72
C GLY A 85 -10.86 -3.64 -11.20
N PRO A 86 -10.63 -2.67 -10.31
CA PRO A 86 -9.94 -1.42 -10.64
C PRO A 86 -8.60 -1.63 -11.32
N GLU A 87 -7.77 -2.53 -10.81
CA GLU A 87 -6.45 -2.81 -11.35
C GLU A 87 -6.50 -3.44 -12.75
N ALA A 88 -7.43 -4.37 -12.98
CA ALA A 88 -7.65 -4.97 -14.29
C ALA A 88 -8.05 -3.91 -15.34
N VAL A 89 -8.84 -2.90 -14.95
CA VAL A 89 -9.17 -1.76 -15.81
C VAL A 89 -7.93 -0.93 -16.12
N CYS A 90 -7.08 -0.61 -15.15
CA CYS A 90 -5.82 0.09 -15.38
C CYS A 90 -4.93 -0.68 -16.39
N TRP A 91 -4.82 -1.99 -16.24
CA TRP A 91 -4.05 -2.83 -17.17
C TRP A 91 -4.64 -2.87 -18.58
N ALA A 92 -5.97 -2.79 -18.72
CA ALA A 92 -6.64 -2.73 -20.02
C ALA A 92 -6.50 -1.35 -20.68
N LEU A 93 -6.50 -0.26 -19.87
CA LEU A 93 -6.43 1.12 -20.36
C LEU A 93 -5.02 1.53 -20.76
N SER A 94 -3.98 1.03 -20.09
CA SER A 94 -2.61 1.49 -20.31
C SER A 94 -1.59 0.36 -20.37
N HIS A 95 -1.04 0.14 -21.56
CA HIS A 95 0.09 -0.78 -21.76
C HIS A 95 1.35 -0.27 -21.01
N GLU A 96 1.56 1.05 -20.96
CA GLU A 96 2.65 1.68 -20.22
C GLU A 96 2.55 1.38 -18.71
N TYR A 97 1.38 1.55 -18.11
CA TYR A 97 1.13 1.22 -16.71
C TYR A 97 1.40 -0.25 -16.41
N ARG A 98 0.85 -1.14 -17.23
CA ARG A 98 0.99 -2.60 -17.05
C ARG A 98 2.44 -3.07 -17.13
N ASN A 99 3.27 -2.43 -17.98
CA ASN A 99 4.64 -2.85 -18.24
C ASN A 99 5.68 -1.91 -17.62
N SER A 100 5.28 -1.05 -16.69
CA SER A 100 6.19 -0.16 -15.97
C SER A 100 7.26 -0.97 -15.24
N PRO A 101 8.54 -0.58 -15.36
CA PRO A 101 9.61 -1.20 -14.56
C PRO A 101 9.32 -1.07 -13.06
N GLY A 102 9.31 -2.20 -12.33
CA GLY A 102 8.93 -2.23 -10.93
C GLY A 102 7.44 -2.06 -10.66
N GLY A 103 6.59 -2.13 -11.70
CA GLY A 103 5.13 -2.12 -11.58
C GLY A 103 4.58 -3.42 -10.99
N HIS A 104 3.25 -3.56 -11.03
CA HIS A 104 2.56 -4.73 -10.50
C HIS A 104 2.82 -5.97 -11.37
N VAL A 105 3.36 -7.02 -10.77
CA VAL A 105 3.62 -8.29 -11.46
C VAL A 105 2.39 -9.19 -11.49
N ARG A 106 1.36 -8.88 -10.66
CA ARG A 106 0.12 -9.65 -10.57
C ARG A 106 -1.04 -8.85 -10.02
N ILE A 107 -2.24 -9.35 -10.27
CA ILE A 107 -3.50 -8.89 -9.68
C ILE A 107 -3.99 -9.96 -8.71
N TYR A 108 -4.34 -9.56 -7.49
CA TYR A 108 -4.86 -10.47 -6.48
C TYR A 108 -6.38 -10.51 -6.48
N ARG A 109 -6.93 -11.73 -6.64
CA ARG A 109 -8.32 -12.03 -6.30
C ARG A 109 -8.44 -12.27 -4.81
N ARG A 110 -9.40 -11.61 -4.15
CA ARG A 110 -9.59 -11.68 -2.70
C ARG A 110 -9.50 -13.12 -2.16
N ARG A 111 -10.32 -14.04 -2.67
CA ARG A 111 -10.33 -15.44 -2.21
C ARG A 111 -8.99 -16.16 -2.41
N LYS A 112 -8.26 -15.83 -3.48
CA LYS A 112 -6.95 -16.42 -3.76
C LYS A 112 -5.89 -15.85 -2.82
N LEU A 113 -5.94 -14.56 -2.53
CA LEU A 113 -5.06 -13.89 -1.58
C LEU A 113 -5.28 -14.44 -0.16
N GLU A 114 -6.51 -14.47 0.33
CA GLU A 114 -6.86 -15.01 1.65
C GLU A 114 -6.39 -16.47 1.81
N ARG A 115 -6.59 -17.30 0.78
CA ARG A 115 -6.09 -18.68 0.78
C ARG A 115 -4.57 -18.74 0.90
N MET A 116 -3.86 -17.94 0.10
CA MET A 116 -2.40 -17.89 0.11
C MET A 116 -1.86 -17.43 1.48
N ILE A 117 -2.49 -16.43 2.09
CA ILE A 117 -2.15 -15.92 3.42
C ILE A 117 -2.32 -17.03 4.46
N ASN A 118 -3.45 -17.76 4.44
CA ASN A 118 -3.69 -18.88 5.35
C ASN A 118 -2.69 -20.03 5.13
N GLU A 119 -2.40 -20.36 3.86
CA GLU A 119 -1.38 -21.38 3.51
C GLU A 119 0.04 -20.97 3.92
N SER A 120 0.28 -19.68 4.13
CA SER A 120 1.56 -19.13 4.63
C SER A 120 1.63 -19.06 6.16
N GLY A 121 0.65 -19.63 6.87
CA GLY A 121 0.66 -19.75 8.33
C GLY A 121 -0.01 -18.59 9.07
N TYR A 122 -0.71 -17.70 8.37
CA TYR A 122 -1.47 -16.61 8.97
C TYR A 122 -2.96 -16.92 9.03
N GLU A 123 -3.66 -16.30 9.97
CA GLU A 123 -5.12 -16.34 10.07
C GLU A 123 -5.70 -14.98 9.65
N VAL A 124 -6.57 -14.98 8.62
CA VAL A 124 -7.27 -13.76 8.20
C VAL A 124 -8.47 -13.53 9.10
N PHE A 125 -8.37 -12.58 10.03
CA PHE A 125 -9.44 -12.27 10.99
C PHE A 125 -10.30 -11.04 10.58
N ALA A 126 -9.80 -10.18 9.69
CA ALA A 126 -10.55 -9.04 9.16
C ALA A 126 -10.15 -8.74 7.71
N SER A 127 -11.10 -8.26 6.92
CA SER A 127 -10.86 -7.82 5.55
C SER A 127 -11.91 -6.78 5.16
N HIS A 128 -11.44 -5.66 4.60
CA HIS A 128 -12.30 -4.58 4.12
C HIS A 128 -11.70 -3.95 2.85
N PHE A 129 -12.48 -3.12 2.20
CA PHE A 129 -11.99 -2.27 1.11
C PHE A 129 -11.80 -0.85 1.64
N ALA A 130 -10.87 -0.12 1.04
CA ALA A 130 -10.60 1.27 1.38
C ALA A 130 -10.25 2.07 0.12
N HIS A 131 -10.30 3.40 0.24
CA HIS A 131 -9.83 4.33 -0.79
C HIS A 131 -10.54 4.19 -2.14
N ALA A 132 -11.88 4.01 -2.16
CA ALA A 132 -12.67 3.88 -3.37
C ALA A 132 -12.46 5.04 -4.37
N LEU A 133 -12.22 6.27 -3.87
CA LEU A 133 -11.95 7.45 -4.70
C LEU A 133 -10.61 7.39 -5.43
N HIS A 134 -9.66 6.54 -5.03
CA HIS A 134 -8.41 6.35 -5.76
C HIS A 134 -8.61 5.62 -7.08
N THR A 135 -9.64 4.79 -7.19
CA THR A 135 -9.95 4.03 -8.40
C THR A 135 -10.16 4.91 -9.64
N PRO A 136 -11.08 5.90 -9.65
CA PRO A 136 -11.27 6.77 -10.81
C PRO A 136 -10.04 7.64 -11.12
N PHE A 137 -9.25 8.02 -10.10
CA PHE A 137 -8.00 8.74 -10.30
C PHE A 137 -7.01 7.92 -11.15
N TRP A 138 -6.79 6.65 -10.79
CA TRP A 138 -5.88 5.80 -11.54
C TRP A 138 -6.38 5.48 -12.94
N TRP A 139 -7.69 5.33 -13.14
CA TRP A 139 -8.26 5.19 -14.48
C TRP A 139 -8.00 6.43 -15.34
N LEU A 140 -8.21 7.62 -14.77
CA LEU A 140 -7.90 8.88 -15.46
C LEU A 140 -6.40 8.98 -15.79
N LYS A 141 -5.52 8.63 -14.85
CA LYS A 141 -4.07 8.58 -15.06
C LYS A 141 -3.70 7.61 -16.19
N CYS A 142 -4.28 6.41 -16.22
CA CYS A 142 -4.04 5.43 -17.28
C CYS A 142 -4.52 5.92 -18.66
N LEU A 143 -5.66 6.61 -18.72
CA LEU A 143 -6.19 7.17 -19.97
C LEU A 143 -5.35 8.31 -20.54
N VAL A 144 -4.81 9.15 -19.67
CA VAL A 144 -4.02 10.33 -20.06
C VAL A 144 -2.56 9.98 -20.35
N GLY A 145 -2.08 8.87 -19.79
CA GLY A 145 -0.69 8.43 -19.74
C GLY A 145 -0.14 8.54 -18.32
N PRO A 146 0.26 7.41 -17.71
CA PRO A 146 0.68 7.36 -16.31
C PRO A 146 1.92 8.23 -16.03
N SER A 147 2.81 8.40 -17.00
CA SER A 147 4.00 9.25 -16.91
C SER A 147 3.76 10.72 -17.25
N ARG A 148 2.56 11.08 -17.73
CA ARG A 148 2.25 12.45 -18.11
C ARG A 148 2.06 13.34 -16.88
N GLU A 149 2.86 14.41 -16.80
CA GLU A 149 2.78 15.44 -15.78
C GLU A 149 2.04 16.68 -16.31
N GLY A 150 1.59 17.55 -15.41
CA GLY A 150 1.01 18.85 -15.76
C GLY A 150 -0.40 18.80 -16.38
N PHE A 151 -1.10 17.67 -16.34
CA PHE A 151 -2.47 17.58 -16.81
C PHE A 151 -3.45 18.03 -15.70
N ILE A 152 -3.99 19.22 -15.84
CA ILE A 152 -4.79 19.92 -14.83
C ILE A 152 -5.88 19.04 -14.18
N PRO A 153 -6.70 18.26 -14.92
CA PRO A 153 -7.72 17.40 -14.29
C PRO A 153 -7.13 16.35 -13.34
N VAL A 154 -5.97 15.78 -13.66
CA VAL A 154 -5.27 14.81 -12.79
C VAL A 154 -4.74 15.50 -11.54
N GLU A 155 -4.15 16.69 -11.69
CA GLU A 155 -3.64 17.46 -10.55
C GLU A 155 -4.76 17.91 -9.60
N LEU A 156 -5.89 18.37 -10.14
CA LEU A 156 -7.05 18.74 -9.34
C LEU A 156 -7.62 17.54 -8.59
N TYR A 157 -7.71 16.39 -9.26
CA TYR A 157 -8.19 15.17 -8.63
C TYR A 157 -7.22 14.66 -7.56
N HIS A 158 -5.93 14.75 -7.80
CA HIS A 158 -4.91 14.43 -6.78
C HIS A 158 -5.05 15.32 -5.53
N LYS A 159 -5.26 16.63 -5.71
CA LYS A 159 -5.53 17.55 -4.58
C LYS A 159 -6.80 17.16 -3.81
N LEU A 160 -7.84 16.70 -4.51
CA LEU A 160 -9.06 16.19 -3.90
C LEU A 160 -8.76 14.93 -3.04
N LEU A 161 -7.97 14.00 -3.56
CA LEU A 161 -7.58 12.79 -2.82
C LEU A 161 -6.76 13.12 -1.57
N VAL A 162 -5.81 14.05 -1.68
CA VAL A 162 -5.01 14.52 -0.53
C VAL A 162 -5.93 15.17 0.51
N TRP A 163 -6.86 16.02 0.08
CA TRP A 163 -7.84 16.63 0.98
C TRP A 163 -8.72 15.58 1.67
N ASP A 164 -9.18 14.58 0.93
CA ASP A 164 -9.99 13.48 1.45
C ASP A 164 -9.24 12.68 2.53
N LEU A 165 -8.01 12.29 2.24
CA LEU A 165 -7.15 11.56 3.19
C LEU A 165 -6.89 12.37 4.47
N MET A 166 -6.64 13.68 4.34
CA MET A 166 -6.30 14.54 5.48
C MET A 166 -7.51 14.93 6.32
N LYS A 167 -8.67 15.13 5.71
CA LYS A 167 -9.88 15.63 6.39
C LYS A 167 -10.91 14.56 6.68
N ARG A 168 -10.87 13.42 6.00
CA ARG A 168 -11.83 12.32 6.13
C ARG A 168 -13.30 12.78 6.21
N PRO A 169 -13.77 13.59 5.24
CA PRO A 169 -15.11 14.13 5.29
C PRO A 169 -16.16 13.02 5.23
N TRP A 170 -17.30 13.21 5.90
CA TRP A 170 -18.36 12.19 5.98
C TRP A 170 -18.94 11.82 4.60
N ILE A 171 -18.91 12.74 3.64
CA ILE A 171 -19.42 12.53 2.26
C ILE A 171 -18.59 11.46 1.54
N THR A 172 -17.27 11.48 1.68
CA THR A 172 -16.38 10.50 1.05
C THR A 172 -16.48 9.13 1.71
N ARG A 173 -16.74 9.07 3.02
CA ARG A 173 -17.06 7.81 3.72
C ARG A 173 -18.32 7.15 3.16
N LEU A 174 -19.39 7.93 2.93
CA LEU A 174 -20.60 7.44 2.28
C LEU A 174 -20.32 6.91 0.87
N ALA A 175 -19.48 7.59 0.10
CA ALA A 175 -19.08 7.14 -1.23
C ALA A 175 -18.23 5.85 -1.15
N GLU A 176 -17.37 5.71 -0.16
CA GLU A 176 -16.61 4.47 0.09
C GLU A 176 -17.54 3.30 0.42
N ASP A 177 -18.54 3.51 1.28
CA ASP A 177 -19.52 2.49 1.66
C ASP A 177 -20.39 2.04 0.47
N LEU A 178 -20.68 2.94 -0.48
CA LEU A 178 -21.48 2.65 -1.67
C LEU A 178 -20.67 2.00 -2.82
N LEU A 179 -19.36 2.25 -2.89
CA LEU A 179 -18.48 1.78 -3.96
C LEU A 179 -17.68 0.53 -3.58
N ASN A 180 -17.72 0.10 -2.34
CA ASN A 180 -17.07 -1.08 -1.80
C ASN A 180 -18.06 -2.23 -1.57
#